data_cfc8fad03ee39937be887b11dc93a7a9
#
_entry.id   cfc8fad03ee39937be887b11dc93a7a9
#
_cell.length_a   1.000
_cell.length_b   1.000
_cell.length_c   1.000
_cell.angle_alpha   90.00
_cell.angle_beta   90.00
_cell.angle_gamma   90.00
#
_symmetry.space_group_name_H-M   'P 1'
#
loop_
_entity.id
_entity.type
_entity.pdbx_description
1 polymer ?
#
loop_
_entity_poly.entity_id
_entity_poly.type
_entity_poly.pdbx_seq_one_letter_code
_entity_poly.pdbx_strand_id
1 'polypeptide(L)'
;MAKLKAENITVKYESESVIENVSLTLNEGEIVSLIGASGSGKTTFFNAVAGLTDIYNGNIYLDGEDITGKTGKVSYMLQKDLLLPHYTIIDNVSLSLVIKGEKKKIAREKAKEYFELFGLAGCEEKYPSELSGGMRQRAALMRTYLTGNDVVLLDEPFSALDTITKSAMHSWYLDIIKEIGLSTIFVTHDIDEAILLSDRVYILSGVPGRIAEEIKIDLPRPRSIDEVTDEGFVRYKRMLRERIK
;
A
#
# COMPACT_ATOMS: atom_id res chain seq x y z
N MET A 1 15.11 13.96 -3.27
CA MET A 1 15.59 12.69 -3.86
C MET A 1 14.47 11.67 -3.78
N ALA A 2 14.41 10.73 -4.73
CA ALA A 2 13.42 9.66 -4.63
C ALA A 2 13.75 8.76 -3.43
N LYS A 3 12.74 8.49 -2.59
CA LYS A 3 12.83 7.57 -1.44
C LYS A 3 12.97 6.13 -1.93
N LEU A 4 12.12 5.74 -2.90
CA LEU A 4 12.21 4.45 -3.59
C LEU A 4 12.20 4.66 -5.09
N LYS A 5 13.05 3.92 -5.81
CA LYS A 5 13.14 3.95 -7.26
C LYS A 5 13.22 2.53 -7.82
N ALA A 6 12.24 2.15 -8.61
CA ALA A 6 12.27 0.94 -9.41
C ALA A 6 12.61 1.33 -10.86
N GLU A 7 13.63 0.72 -11.46
CA GLU A 7 14.12 1.05 -12.79
C GLU A 7 14.07 -0.17 -13.71
N ASN A 8 13.30 -0.07 -14.79
CA ASN A 8 13.20 -1.04 -15.88
C ASN A 8 12.92 -2.47 -15.42
N ILE A 9 12.05 -2.60 -14.41
CA ILE A 9 11.72 -3.90 -13.80
C ILE A 9 11.01 -4.79 -14.80
N THR A 10 11.59 -5.96 -15.03
CA THR A 10 11.01 -7.03 -15.84
C THR A 10 10.95 -8.29 -15.00
N VAL A 11 9.77 -8.87 -14.89
CA VAL A 11 9.55 -10.16 -14.21
C VAL A 11 9.00 -11.17 -15.21
N LYS A 12 9.60 -12.35 -15.21
CA LYS A 12 9.18 -13.48 -16.04
C LYS A 12 8.87 -14.69 -15.17
N TYR A 13 7.86 -15.43 -15.58
CA TYR A 13 7.63 -16.80 -15.09
C TYR A 13 7.86 -17.75 -16.26
N GLU A 14 8.80 -18.67 -16.10
CA GLU A 14 9.29 -19.52 -17.19
C GLU A 14 9.83 -18.68 -18.37
N SER A 15 9.14 -18.68 -19.51
CA SER A 15 9.51 -17.90 -20.70
C SER A 15 8.64 -16.65 -20.92
N GLU A 16 7.57 -16.49 -20.14
CA GLU A 16 6.59 -15.41 -20.35
C GLU A 16 6.85 -14.22 -19.43
N SER A 17 6.90 -13.03 -20.02
CA SER A 17 6.97 -11.78 -19.25
C SER A 17 5.59 -11.43 -18.71
N VAL A 18 5.49 -11.20 -17.39
CA VAL A 18 4.28 -10.70 -16.75
C VAL A 18 4.28 -9.17 -16.69
N ILE A 19 5.44 -8.60 -16.37
CA ILE A 19 5.69 -7.16 -16.47
C ILE A 19 7.01 -6.92 -17.21
N GLU A 20 7.09 -5.80 -17.94
CA GLU A 20 8.26 -5.50 -18.75
C GLU A 20 8.60 -4.00 -18.74
N ASN A 21 9.86 -3.68 -18.42
CA ASN A 21 10.39 -2.33 -18.36
C ASN A 21 9.55 -1.36 -17.49
N VAL A 22 9.04 -1.86 -16.35
CA VAL A 22 8.24 -1.04 -15.42
C VAL A 22 9.19 -0.18 -14.60
N SER A 23 9.01 1.14 -14.67
CA SER A 23 9.73 2.12 -13.85
C SER A 23 8.77 2.95 -13.04
N LEU A 24 9.07 3.12 -11.74
CA LEU A 24 8.26 3.90 -10.81
C LEU A 24 9.17 4.56 -9.78
N THR A 25 8.85 5.79 -9.41
CA THR A 25 9.53 6.51 -8.33
C THR A 25 8.56 6.90 -7.24
N LEU A 26 9.02 6.90 -5.99
CA LEU A 26 8.30 7.38 -4.82
C LEU A 26 9.19 8.37 -4.09
N ASN A 27 8.71 9.57 -3.81
CA ASN A 27 9.42 10.56 -3.01
C ASN A 27 9.09 10.37 -1.51
N GLU A 28 9.88 11.00 -0.64
CA GLU A 28 9.64 10.98 0.79
C GLU A 28 8.29 11.63 1.12
N GLY A 29 7.48 10.96 1.97
CA GLY A 29 6.15 11.41 2.38
C GLY A 29 5.10 11.42 1.26
N GLU A 30 5.41 10.90 0.07
CA GLU A 30 4.50 10.87 -1.07
C GLU A 30 3.60 9.64 -1.03
N ILE A 31 2.38 9.79 -1.55
CA ILE A 31 1.45 8.70 -1.82
C ILE A 31 1.33 8.52 -3.32
N VAL A 32 1.72 7.36 -3.82
CA VAL A 32 1.63 7.00 -5.24
C VAL A 32 0.68 5.82 -5.40
N SER A 33 -0.22 5.87 -6.37
CA SER A 33 -1.02 4.70 -6.73
C SER A 33 -0.56 4.05 -8.03
N LEU A 34 -0.68 2.72 -8.08
CA LEU A 34 -0.53 1.90 -9.26
C LEU A 34 -1.87 1.30 -9.63
N ILE A 35 -2.46 1.74 -10.73
CA ILE A 35 -3.76 1.27 -11.23
C ILE A 35 -3.61 0.50 -12.53
N GLY A 36 -4.60 -0.34 -12.86
CA GLY A 36 -4.61 -1.11 -14.10
C GLY A 36 -5.61 -2.25 -14.04
N ALA A 37 -5.89 -2.87 -15.18
CA ALA A 37 -6.80 -4.00 -15.27
C ALA A 37 -6.36 -5.18 -14.38
N SER A 38 -7.30 -6.06 -14.04
CA SER A 38 -6.95 -7.32 -13.38
C SER A 38 -6.01 -8.14 -14.28
N GLY A 39 -4.97 -8.72 -13.67
CA GLY A 39 -3.96 -9.49 -14.41
C GLY A 39 -2.88 -8.65 -15.10
N SER A 40 -2.89 -7.31 -15.00
CA SER A 40 -1.83 -6.47 -15.60
C SER A 40 -0.46 -6.57 -14.92
N GLY A 41 -0.33 -7.31 -13.80
CA GLY A 41 0.95 -7.53 -13.12
C GLY A 41 1.22 -6.62 -11.92
N LYS A 42 0.22 -5.89 -11.37
CA LYS A 42 0.40 -4.99 -10.21
C LYS A 42 0.98 -5.71 -8.98
N THR A 43 0.39 -6.83 -8.58
CA THR A 43 0.89 -7.64 -7.47
C THR A 43 2.27 -8.23 -7.77
N THR A 44 2.55 -8.59 -9.03
CA THR A 44 3.89 -9.04 -9.46
C THR A 44 4.94 -7.93 -9.28
N PHE A 45 4.59 -6.70 -9.65
CA PHE A 45 5.46 -5.55 -9.41
C PHE A 45 5.70 -5.33 -7.91
N PHE A 46 4.66 -5.42 -7.07
CA PHE A 46 4.80 -5.30 -5.61
C PHE A 46 5.68 -6.41 -5.02
N ASN A 47 5.50 -7.64 -5.45
CA ASN A 47 6.34 -8.76 -5.03
C ASN A 47 7.81 -8.55 -5.42
N ALA A 48 8.06 -7.99 -6.61
CA ALA A 48 9.42 -7.63 -7.04
C ALA A 48 10.02 -6.53 -6.15
N VAL A 49 9.26 -5.46 -5.84
CA VAL A 49 9.71 -4.37 -4.96
C VAL A 49 9.97 -4.87 -3.53
N ALA A 50 9.16 -5.81 -3.03
CA ALA A 50 9.33 -6.42 -1.72
C ALA A 50 10.45 -7.48 -1.66
N GLY A 51 11.08 -7.81 -2.80
CA GLY A 51 12.11 -8.86 -2.88
C GLY A 51 11.55 -10.29 -2.76
N LEU A 52 10.24 -10.48 -3.00
CA LEU A 52 9.56 -11.77 -2.89
C LEU A 52 9.52 -12.54 -4.23
N THR A 53 9.91 -11.91 -5.31
CA THR A 53 9.99 -12.49 -6.66
C THR A 53 11.26 -12.03 -7.31
N ASP A 54 11.97 -12.95 -7.96
CA ASP A 54 13.15 -12.63 -8.73
C ASP A 54 12.80 -11.75 -9.93
N ILE A 55 13.63 -10.75 -10.18
CA ILE A 55 13.51 -9.91 -11.36
C ILE A 55 14.48 -10.39 -12.45
N TYR A 56 13.99 -10.42 -13.70
CA TYR A 56 14.79 -10.80 -14.85
C TYR A 56 15.73 -9.67 -15.29
N ASN A 57 15.28 -8.43 -15.17
CA ASN A 57 16.03 -7.22 -15.50
C ASN A 57 15.55 -6.03 -14.66
N GLY A 58 16.44 -5.07 -14.45
CA GLY A 58 16.18 -3.84 -13.72
C GLY A 58 16.76 -3.86 -12.31
N ASN A 59 16.59 -2.75 -11.60
CA ASN A 59 17.09 -2.58 -10.23
C ASN A 59 16.08 -1.80 -9.37
N ILE A 60 16.13 -2.02 -8.07
CA ILE A 60 15.31 -1.33 -7.08
C ILE A 60 16.22 -0.69 -6.05
N TYR A 61 16.03 0.61 -5.86
CA TYR A 61 16.82 1.42 -4.92
C TYR A 61 15.93 1.98 -3.83
N LEU A 62 16.39 1.94 -2.59
CA LEU A 62 15.80 2.60 -1.43
C LEU A 62 16.87 3.54 -0.85
N ASP A 63 16.57 4.84 -0.76
CA ASP A 63 17.53 5.87 -0.35
C ASP A 63 18.89 5.80 -1.08
N GLY A 64 18.87 5.36 -2.36
CA GLY A 64 20.04 5.17 -3.20
C GLY A 64 20.79 3.85 -2.98
N GLU A 65 20.42 3.04 -1.97
CA GLU A 65 20.95 1.68 -1.79
C GLU A 65 20.21 0.69 -2.69
N ASP A 66 20.93 -0.16 -3.39
CA ASP A 66 20.35 -1.28 -4.17
C ASP A 66 19.77 -2.34 -3.22
N ILE A 67 18.44 -2.50 -3.27
CA ILE A 67 17.69 -3.49 -2.50
C ILE A 67 17.11 -4.60 -3.39
N THR A 68 17.54 -4.72 -4.63
CA THR A 68 17.07 -5.72 -5.58
C THR A 68 17.15 -7.13 -5.00
N GLY A 69 16.01 -7.84 -4.95
CA GLY A 69 15.90 -9.18 -4.38
C GLY A 69 16.08 -9.26 -2.84
N LYS A 70 16.21 -8.13 -2.15
CA LYS A 70 16.36 -8.12 -0.69
C LYS A 70 14.99 -7.98 -0.01
N THR A 71 14.58 -8.97 0.76
CA THR A 71 13.36 -8.92 1.55
C THR A 71 13.51 -8.07 2.82
N GLY A 72 12.36 -7.59 3.36
CA GLY A 72 12.31 -6.87 4.63
C GLY A 72 12.79 -5.41 4.58
N LYS A 73 13.09 -4.87 3.39
CA LYS A 73 13.50 -3.48 3.19
C LYS A 73 12.30 -2.52 3.06
N VAL A 74 11.14 -3.03 2.69
CA VAL A 74 9.87 -2.30 2.64
C VAL A 74 8.82 -3.07 3.43
N SER A 75 7.82 -2.36 3.95
CA SER A 75 6.65 -2.97 4.58
C SER A 75 5.63 -3.34 3.52
N TYR A 76 4.98 -4.50 3.63
CA TYR A 76 4.01 -4.94 2.64
C TYR A 76 2.73 -5.43 3.31
N MET A 77 1.62 -4.75 3.03
CA MET A 77 0.27 -5.16 3.39
C MET A 77 -0.39 -5.81 2.19
N LEU A 78 -0.69 -7.08 2.29
CA LEU A 78 -1.37 -7.86 1.26
C LEU A 78 -2.86 -7.53 1.22
N GLN A 79 -3.53 -7.86 0.11
CA GLN A 79 -4.95 -7.60 -0.14
C GLN A 79 -5.86 -8.13 0.98
N LYS A 80 -5.57 -9.32 1.52
CA LYS A 80 -6.26 -9.86 2.69
C LYS A 80 -5.55 -9.40 3.97
N ASP A 81 -6.30 -9.16 5.03
CA ASP A 81 -5.74 -8.72 6.32
C ASP A 81 -4.75 -9.74 6.91
N LEU A 82 -4.92 -11.02 6.62
CA LEU A 82 -4.08 -12.14 7.06
C LEU A 82 -3.74 -12.06 8.56
N LEU A 83 -4.67 -11.57 9.37
CA LEU A 83 -4.55 -11.65 10.80
C LEU A 83 -4.64 -13.12 11.24
N LEU A 84 -3.75 -13.51 12.15
CA LEU A 84 -3.72 -14.87 12.67
C LEU A 84 -4.93 -15.09 13.58
N PRO A 85 -5.86 -15.99 13.24
CA PRO A 85 -7.16 -16.09 13.90
C PRO A 85 -7.08 -16.55 15.35
N HIS A 86 -6.00 -17.23 15.73
CA HIS A 86 -5.75 -17.73 17.09
C HIS A 86 -4.91 -16.78 17.96
N TYR A 87 -4.52 -15.60 17.42
CA TYR A 87 -3.79 -14.57 18.12
C TYR A 87 -4.74 -13.43 18.45
N THR A 88 -4.55 -12.81 19.61
CA THR A 88 -5.20 -11.55 19.93
C THR A 88 -4.71 -10.44 18.99
N ILE A 89 -5.40 -9.32 18.92
CA ILE A 89 -5.01 -8.21 18.07
C ILE A 89 -3.63 -7.68 18.47
N ILE A 90 -3.34 -7.53 19.77
CA ILE A 90 -2.02 -7.08 20.19
C ILE A 90 -0.91 -8.06 19.82
N ASP A 91 -1.19 -9.38 19.85
CA ASP A 91 -0.23 -10.40 19.40
C ASP A 91 -0.04 -10.38 17.87
N ASN A 92 -1.09 -10.10 17.12
CA ASN A 92 -1.00 -9.92 15.66
C ASN A 92 -0.16 -8.71 15.28
N VAL A 93 -0.43 -7.55 15.87
CA VAL A 93 0.25 -6.30 15.48
C VAL A 93 1.70 -6.24 15.97
N SER A 94 2.01 -6.85 17.12
CA SER A 94 3.37 -6.91 17.66
C SER A 94 4.25 -8.01 17.05
N LEU A 95 3.68 -8.86 16.18
CA LEU A 95 4.39 -10.03 15.64
C LEU A 95 5.69 -9.66 14.90
N SER A 96 5.68 -8.58 14.13
CA SER A 96 6.87 -8.11 13.41
C SER A 96 8.04 -7.78 14.35
N LEU A 97 7.77 -7.21 15.51
CA LEU A 97 8.78 -6.90 16.53
C LEU A 97 9.34 -8.19 17.14
N VAL A 98 8.47 -9.17 17.41
CA VAL A 98 8.90 -10.48 17.93
C VAL A 98 9.78 -11.21 16.91
N ILE A 99 9.44 -11.19 15.63
CA ILE A 99 10.25 -11.79 14.56
C ILE A 99 11.63 -11.11 14.47
N LYS A 100 11.71 -9.81 14.74
CA LYS A 100 12.97 -9.06 14.83
C LYS A 100 13.79 -9.35 16.09
N GLY A 101 13.31 -10.23 16.96
CA GLY A 101 14.02 -10.70 18.15
C GLY A 101 13.64 -10.01 19.47
N GLU A 102 12.61 -9.15 19.47
CA GLU A 102 12.14 -8.56 20.73
C GLU A 102 11.40 -9.59 21.60
N LYS A 103 11.53 -9.47 22.90
CA LYS A 103 10.75 -10.28 23.83
C LYS A 103 9.26 -9.94 23.69
N LYS A 104 8.39 -10.94 23.61
CA LYS A 104 6.93 -10.79 23.40
C LYS A 104 6.31 -9.70 24.31
N LYS A 105 6.70 -9.65 25.60
CA LYS A 105 6.18 -8.66 26.56
C LYS A 105 6.52 -7.24 26.11
N ILE A 106 7.78 -6.99 25.69
CA ILE A 106 8.25 -5.67 25.25
C ILE A 106 7.59 -5.29 23.94
N ALA A 107 7.49 -6.24 23.00
CA ALA A 107 6.81 -6.03 21.72
C ALA A 107 5.34 -5.62 21.90
N ARG A 108 4.62 -6.25 22.83
CA ARG A 108 3.23 -5.88 23.18
C ARG A 108 3.14 -4.50 23.81
N GLU A 109 4.04 -4.13 24.72
CA GLU A 109 4.08 -2.80 25.34
C GLU A 109 4.29 -1.71 24.28
N LYS A 110 5.26 -1.88 23.39
CA LYS A 110 5.50 -0.95 22.27
C LYS A 110 4.28 -0.85 21.32
N ALA A 111 3.70 -1.98 20.96
CA ALA A 111 2.52 -2.00 20.08
C ALA A 111 1.33 -1.28 20.71
N LYS A 112 1.14 -1.41 22.03
CA LYS A 112 0.02 -0.81 22.76
C LYS A 112 -0.04 0.72 22.63
N GLU A 113 1.10 1.38 22.51
CA GLU A 113 1.21 2.85 22.35
C GLU A 113 0.49 3.35 21.08
N TYR A 114 0.31 2.49 20.08
CA TYR A 114 -0.29 2.85 18.79
C TYR A 114 -1.79 2.50 18.68
N PHE A 115 -2.38 1.80 19.65
CA PHE A 115 -3.78 1.36 19.54
C PHE A 115 -4.76 2.52 19.42
N GLU A 116 -4.54 3.60 20.18
CA GLU A 116 -5.39 4.79 20.09
C GLU A 116 -5.24 5.48 18.72
N LEU A 117 -4.01 5.69 18.27
CA LEU A 117 -3.68 6.28 16.98
C LEU A 117 -4.34 5.51 15.82
N PHE A 118 -4.31 4.18 15.87
CA PHE A 118 -4.93 3.32 14.84
C PHE A 118 -6.44 3.11 15.05
N GLY A 119 -7.06 3.76 16.07
CA GLY A 119 -8.48 3.65 16.38
C GLY A 119 -8.89 2.23 16.81
N LEU A 120 -8.02 1.56 17.53
CA LEU A 120 -8.19 0.19 18.04
C LEU A 120 -8.16 0.11 19.56
N ALA A 121 -8.24 1.26 20.26
CA ALA A 121 -8.28 1.29 21.72
C ALA A 121 -9.35 0.35 22.30
N GLY A 122 -8.99 -0.46 23.28
CA GLY A 122 -9.86 -1.46 23.91
C GLY A 122 -10.05 -2.75 23.09
N CYS A 123 -9.27 -2.93 21.99
CA CYS A 123 -9.31 -4.15 21.17
C CYS A 123 -8.08 -5.03 21.35
N GLU A 124 -7.18 -4.70 22.26
CA GLU A 124 -5.87 -5.34 22.43
C GLU A 124 -5.98 -6.85 22.61
N GLU A 125 -6.86 -7.29 23.49
CA GLU A 125 -7.04 -8.70 23.82
C GLU A 125 -8.17 -9.40 23.03
N LYS A 126 -8.82 -8.68 22.08
CA LYS A 126 -9.81 -9.27 21.18
C LYS A 126 -9.14 -10.14 20.12
N TYR A 127 -9.91 -11.05 19.54
CA TYR A 127 -9.51 -11.86 18.39
C TYR A 127 -10.02 -11.22 17.08
N PRO A 128 -9.42 -11.54 15.93
CA PRO A 128 -9.85 -11.01 14.63
C PRO A 128 -11.33 -11.20 14.33
N SER A 129 -11.93 -12.30 14.79
CA SER A 129 -13.35 -12.62 14.62
C SER A 129 -14.30 -11.67 15.37
N GLU A 130 -13.80 -10.95 16.36
CA GLU A 130 -14.58 -10.00 17.17
C GLU A 130 -14.53 -8.57 16.61
N LEU A 131 -13.77 -8.35 15.53
CA LEU A 131 -13.58 -7.04 14.90
C LEU A 131 -14.43 -6.89 13.65
N SER A 132 -14.89 -5.65 13.38
CA SER A 132 -15.45 -5.29 12.07
C SER A 132 -14.40 -5.38 10.95
N GLY A 133 -14.82 -5.40 9.69
CA GLY A 133 -13.93 -5.41 8.54
C GLY A 133 -12.94 -4.24 8.56
N GLY A 134 -13.41 -3.03 8.80
CA GLY A 134 -12.58 -1.84 8.91
C GLY A 134 -11.57 -1.92 10.06
N MET A 135 -11.96 -2.43 11.22
CA MET A 135 -11.06 -2.62 12.35
C MET A 135 -9.99 -3.67 12.05
N ARG A 136 -10.31 -4.76 11.33
CA ARG A 136 -9.30 -5.71 10.89
C ARG A 136 -8.30 -5.08 9.93
N GLN A 137 -8.75 -4.24 8.99
CA GLN A 137 -7.86 -3.52 8.08
C GLN A 137 -6.93 -2.55 8.83
N ARG A 138 -7.45 -1.82 9.84
CA ARG A 138 -6.62 -0.98 10.71
C ARG A 138 -5.57 -1.80 11.47
N ALA A 139 -5.93 -2.96 11.99
CA ALA A 139 -4.99 -3.85 12.67
C ALA A 139 -3.91 -4.40 11.70
N ALA A 140 -4.29 -4.74 10.47
CA ALA A 140 -3.34 -5.17 9.45
C ALA A 140 -2.38 -4.03 9.05
N LEU A 141 -2.89 -2.80 8.90
CA LEU A 141 -2.04 -1.62 8.64
C LEU A 141 -1.10 -1.33 9.82
N MET A 142 -1.60 -1.39 11.06
CA MET A 142 -0.78 -1.22 12.26
C MET A 142 0.33 -2.28 12.35
N ARG A 143 0.03 -3.55 12.05
CA ARG A 143 1.03 -4.62 11.95
C ARG A 143 2.09 -4.29 10.90
N THR A 144 1.67 -3.77 9.75
CA THR A 144 2.55 -3.37 8.65
C THR A 144 3.42 -2.18 9.06
N TYR A 145 2.86 -1.19 9.73
CA TYR A 145 3.58 -0.03 10.28
C TYR A 145 4.66 -0.45 11.29
N LEU A 146 4.33 -1.34 12.22
CA LEU A 146 5.26 -1.84 13.24
C LEU A 146 6.40 -2.70 12.68
N THR A 147 6.45 -2.95 11.37
CA THR A 147 7.68 -3.44 10.74
C THR A 147 8.80 -2.39 10.73
N GLY A 148 8.47 -1.10 10.90
CA GLY A 148 9.43 -0.01 11.06
C GLY A 148 10.21 0.36 9.81
N ASN A 149 9.65 0.13 8.62
CA ASN A 149 10.19 0.63 7.36
C ASN A 149 9.47 1.91 6.95
N ASP A 150 10.18 2.86 6.35
CA ASP A 150 9.64 4.15 5.91
C ASP A 150 8.79 4.05 4.63
N VAL A 151 8.96 2.97 3.87
CA VAL A 151 8.18 2.71 2.65
C VAL A 151 7.21 1.57 2.89
N VAL A 152 5.93 1.83 2.55
CA VAL A 152 4.84 0.87 2.68
C VAL A 152 4.21 0.58 1.33
N LEU A 153 4.05 -0.70 1.03
CA LEU A 153 3.28 -1.20 -0.11
C LEU A 153 1.92 -1.69 0.38
N LEU A 154 0.83 -1.20 -0.22
CA LEU A 154 -0.53 -1.60 0.12
C LEU A 154 -1.22 -2.19 -1.11
N ASP A 155 -1.53 -3.48 -1.08
CA ASP A 155 -2.20 -4.16 -2.19
C ASP A 155 -3.72 -4.19 -1.94
N GLU A 156 -4.47 -3.35 -2.66
CA GLU A 156 -5.92 -3.21 -2.57
C GLU A 156 -6.47 -3.10 -1.13
N PRO A 157 -5.95 -2.19 -0.29
CA PRO A 157 -6.21 -2.19 1.15
C PRO A 157 -7.68 -1.97 1.54
N PHE A 158 -8.50 -1.46 0.63
CA PHE A 158 -9.90 -1.12 0.92
C PHE A 158 -10.91 -1.98 0.14
N SER A 159 -10.44 -2.94 -0.68
CA SER A 159 -11.31 -3.71 -1.59
C SER A 159 -12.36 -4.59 -0.90
N ALA A 160 -12.09 -5.02 0.34
CA ALA A 160 -12.98 -5.89 1.10
C ALA A 160 -14.03 -5.13 1.97
N LEU A 161 -14.07 -3.79 1.87
CA LEU A 161 -14.94 -2.95 2.68
C LEU A 161 -16.19 -2.52 1.91
N ASP A 162 -17.32 -2.39 2.61
CA ASP A 162 -18.51 -1.73 2.07
C ASP A 162 -18.28 -0.23 1.86
N THR A 163 -19.11 0.41 1.04
CA THR A 163 -18.92 1.80 0.59
C THR A 163 -18.83 2.80 1.76
N ILE A 164 -19.65 2.63 2.81
CA ILE A 164 -19.67 3.57 3.95
C ILE A 164 -18.38 3.42 4.77
N THR A 165 -18.04 2.18 5.10
CA THR A 165 -16.80 1.86 5.83
C THR A 165 -15.57 2.31 5.04
N LYS A 166 -15.58 2.15 3.72
CA LYS A 166 -14.50 2.53 2.82
C LYS A 166 -14.25 4.05 2.86
N SER A 167 -15.29 4.87 2.78
CA SER A 167 -15.17 6.33 2.86
C SER A 167 -14.55 6.79 4.19
N ALA A 168 -15.02 6.26 5.31
CA ALA A 168 -14.46 6.55 6.63
C ALA A 168 -12.98 6.09 6.75
N MET A 169 -12.64 4.96 6.10
CA MET A 169 -11.27 4.45 6.09
C MET A 169 -10.33 5.32 5.23
N HIS A 170 -10.80 5.89 4.12
CA HIS A 170 -9.99 6.80 3.30
C HIS A 170 -9.59 8.05 4.07
N SER A 171 -10.55 8.72 4.72
CA SER A 171 -10.27 9.90 5.55
C SER A 171 -9.30 9.57 6.68
N TRP A 172 -9.58 8.50 7.42
CA TRP A 172 -8.71 8.03 8.49
C TRP A 172 -7.28 7.69 7.99
N TYR A 173 -7.17 7.05 6.82
CA TYR A 173 -5.88 6.69 6.23
C TYR A 173 -5.04 7.93 5.89
N LEU A 174 -5.66 8.95 5.30
CA LEU A 174 -4.97 10.20 4.97
C LEU A 174 -4.47 10.93 6.23
N ASP A 175 -5.28 10.92 7.30
CA ASP A 175 -4.89 11.54 8.57
C ASP A 175 -3.70 10.81 9.19
N ILE A 176 -3.77 9.48 9.27
CA ILE A 176 -2.71 8.67 9.90
C ILE A 176 -1.40 8.74 9.11
N ILE A 177 -1.43 8.64 7.78
CA ILE A 177 -0.21 8.71 6.95
C ILE A 177 0.48 10.07 7.10
N LYS A 178 -0.29 11.15 7.20
CA LYS A 178 0.25 12.48 7.45
C LYS A 178 0.93 12.56 8.82
N GLU A 179 0.34 11.95 9.85
CA GLU A 179 0.87 11.96 11.21
C GLU A 179 2.15 11.13 11.35
N ILE A 180 2.19 9.94 10.72
CA ILE A 180 3.32 9.01 10.83
C ILE A 180 4.39 9.18 9.74
N GLY A 181 4.14 10.04 8.74
CA GLY A 181 5.13 10.43 7.72
C GLY A 181 5.57 9.31 6.76
N LEU A 182 4.75 8.29 6.52
CA LEU A 182 5.11 7.19 5.62
C LEU A 182 5.04 7.56 4.15
N SER A 183 5.99 7.05 3.37
CA SER A 183 5.96 7.05 1.92
C SER A 183 5.21 5.80 1.44
N THR A 184 4.17 5.96 0.63
CA THR A 184 3.27 4.86 0.30
C THR A 184 3.13 4.63 -1.19
N ILE A 185 3.25 3.37 -1.62
CA ILE A 185 2.74 2.93 -2.92
C ILE A 185 1.54 2.04 -2.65
N PHE A 186 0.39 2.33 -3.26
CA PHE A 186 -0.74 1.43 -3.15
C PHE A 186 -1.31 1.02 -4.50
N VAL A 187 -1.78 -0.22 -4.57
CA VAL A 187 -2.50 -0.76 -5.70
C VAL A 187 -3.98 -0.63 -5.45
N THR A 188 -4.70 -0.15 -6.44
CA THR A 188 -6.16 -0.18 -6.46
C THR A 188 -6.69 -0.35 -7.88
N HIS A 189 -7.89 -0.88 -8.02
CA HIS A 189 -8.68 -0.85 -9.26
C HIS A 189 -9.73 0.25 -9.23
N ASP A 190 -9.86 0.98 -8.12
CA ASP A 190 -10.83 2.05 -7.92
C ASP A 190 -10.18 3.41 -8.28
N ILE A 191 -10.69 4.04 -9.33
CA ILE A 191 -10.18 5.32 -9.83
C ILE A 191 -10.42 6.44 -8.81
N ASP A 192 -11.53 6.40 -8.09
CA ASP A 192 -11.86 7.43 -7.10
C ASP A 192 -10.88 7.36 -5.92
N GLU A 193 -10.51 6.15 -5.47
CA GLU A 193 -9.43 5.97 -4.48
C GLU A 193 -8.10 6.54 -4.98
N ALA A 194 -7.72 6.22 -6.22
CA ALA A 194 -6.46 6.70 -6.78
C ALA A 194 -6.39 8.22 -6.80
N ILE A 195 -7.47 8.91 -7.20
CA ILE A 195 -7.52 10.37 -7.23
C ILE A 195 -7.55 10.95 -5.82
N LEU A 196 -8.34 10.35 -4.93
CA LEU A 196 -8.57 10.86 -3.57
C LEU A 196 -7.28 10.82 -2.74
N LEU A 197 -6.56 9.69 -2.81
CA LEU A 197 -5.45 9.41 -1.91
C LEU A 197 -4.09 9.84 -2.44
N SER A 198 -3.86 9.80 -3.77
CA SER A 198 -2.50 9.89 -4.31
C SER A 198 -2.07 11.29 -4.75
N ASP A 199 -0.76 11.52 -4.73
CA ASP A 199 -0.11 12.65 -5.36
C ASP A 199 0.17 12.38 -6.84
N ARG A 200 0.50 11.12 -7.17
CA ARG A 200 0.69 10.62 -8.54
C ARG A 200 0.04 9.27 -8.73
N VAL A 201 -0.40 9.03 -9.95
CA VAL A 201 -1.03 7.77 -10.38
C VAL A 201 -0.23 7.21 -11.55
N TYR A 202 0.25 5.98 -11.42
CA TYR A 202 0.84 5.22 -12.51
C TYR A 202 -0.18 4.26 -13.09
N ILE A 203 -0.28 4.20 -14.41
CA ILE A 203 -1.18 3.30 -15.12
C ILE A 203 -0.38 2.13 -15.68
N LEU A 204 -0.65 0.93 -15.17
CA LEU A 204 -0.07 -0.30 -15.67
C LEU A 204 -1.04 -0.96 -16.64
N SER A 205 -0.64 -1.14 -17.90
CA SER A 205 -1.50 -1.71 -18.94
C SER A 205 -0.76 -2.69 -19.83
N GLY A 206 -1.54 -3.49 -20.57
CA GLY A 206 -1.01 -4.49 -21.50
C GLY A 206 -0.68 -5.84 -20.86
N VAL A 207 -0.30 -6.79 -21.71
CA VAL A 207 0.25 -8.12 -21.36
C VAL A 207 1.41 -8.36 -22.31
N PRO A 208 2.67 -8.33 -21.84
CA PRO A 208 3.11 -8.01 -20.46
C PRO A 208 2.78 -6.58 -20.04
N GLY A 209 2.58 -6.40 -18.71
CA GLY A 209 2.25 -5.10 -18.13
C GLY A 209 3.40 -4.10 -18.25
N ARG A 210 3.09 -2.89 -18.70
CA ARG A 210 4.03 -1.75 -18.81
C ARG A 210 3.40 -0.49 -18.25
N ILE A 211 4.21 0.45 -17.77
CA ILE A 211 3.69 1.77 -17.44
C ILE A 211 3.30 2.49 -18.73
N ALA A 212 1.99 2.72 -18.87
CA ALA A 212 1.46 3.47 -19.99
C ALA A 212 1.58 4.98 -19.78
N GLU A 213 1.37 5.44 -18.55
CA GLU A 213 1.40 6.87 -18.22
C GLU A 213 1.60 7.06 -16.72
N GLU A 214 2.19 8.21 -16.35
CA GLU A 214 2.24 8.77 -15.01
C GLU A 214 1.43 10.06 -15.01
N ILE A 215 0.49 10.19 -14.06
CA ILE A 215 -0.39 11.36 -13.96
C ILE A 215 -0.23 11.97 -12.57
N LYS A 216 0.14 13.24 -12.52
CA LYS A 216 0.15 14.02 -11.30
C LYS A 216 -1.26 14.52 -10.98
N ILE A 217 -1.67 14.39 -9.73
CA ILE A 217 -2.99 14.84 -9.25
C ILE A 217 -2.82 16.21 -8.57
N ASP A 218 -3.03 17.27 -9.32
CA ASP A 218 -2.93 18.65 -8.83
C ASP A 218 -4.27 19.16 -8.26
N LEU A 219 -4.90 18.36 -7.38
CA LEU A 219 -6.06 18.76 -6.60
C LEU A 219 -5.61 19.17 -5.19
N PRO A 220 -6.24 20.21 -4.59
CA PRO A 220 -5.92 20.63 -3.22
C PRO A 220 -6.05 19.49 -2.21
N ARG A 221 -5.34 19.57 -1.10
CA ARG A 221 -5.49 18.69 0.07
C ARG A 221 -6.00 19.49 1.27
N PRO A 222 -6.78 18.92 2.20
CA PRO A 222 -7.24 17.53 2.19
C PRO A 222 -8.32 17.30 1.12
N ARG A 223 -8.33 16.12 0.50
CA ARG A 223 -9.38 15.70 -0.43
C ARG A 223 -10.41 14.87 0.29
N SER A 224 -11.69 15.08 -0.03
CA SER A 224 -12.83 14.43 0.60
C SER A 224 -13.66 13.67 -0.43
N ILE A 225 -14.36 12.64 0.01
CA ILE A 225 -15.31 11.91 -0.83
C ILE A 225 -16.44 12.81 -1.36
N ASP A 226 -16.73 13.91 -0.67
CA ASP A 226 -17.76 14.86 -1.09
C ASP A 226 -17.35 15.63 -2.37
N GLU A 227 -16.05 15.70 -2.67
CA GLU A 227 -15.48 16.38 -3.84
C GLU A 227 -15.46 15.54 -5.11
N VAL A 228 -15.93 14.27 -5.05
CA VAL A 228 -15.91 13.36 -6.23
C VAL A 228 -16.79 13.84 -7.40
N THR A 229 -17.70 14.78 -7.12
CA THR A 229 -18.58 15.42 -8.12
C THR A 229 -18.01 16.74 -8.63
N ASP A 230 -16.95 17.26 -8.06
CA ASP A 230 -16.34 18.51 -8.46
C ASP A 230 -15.70 18.39 -9.85
N GLU A 231 -15.74 19.47 -10.60
CA GLU A 231 -15.27 19.50 -12.00
C GLU A 231 -13.80 19.02 -12.14
N GLY A 232 -12.94 19.43 -11.21
CA GLY A 232 -11.55 19.00 -11.16
C GLY A 232 -11.41 17.50 -10.97
N PHE A 233 -12.15 16.93 -10.03
CA PHE A 233 -12.14 15.48 -9.76
C PHE A 233 -12.70 14.68 -10.95
N VAL A 234 -13.84 15.11 -11.49
CA VAL A 234 -14.47 14.47 -12.65
C VAL A 234 -13.57 14.49 -13.89
N ARG A 235 -12.77 15.56 -14.08
CA ARG A 235 -11.77 15.65 -15.16
C ARG A 235 -10.71 14.54 -15.02
N TYR A 236 -10.12 14.36 -13.83
CA TYR A 236 -9.16 13.28 -13.58
C TYR A 236 -9.79 11.90 -13.74
N LYS A 237 -11.01 11.70 -13.24
CA LYS A 237 -11.74 10.45 -13.38
C LYS A 237 -11.97 10.06 -14.86
N ARG A 238 -12.35 11.02 -15.70
CA ARG A 238 -12.50 10.80 -17.14
C ARG A 238 -11.14 10.45 -17.78
N MET A 239 -10.11 11.22 -17.46
CA MET A 239 -8.76 11.02 -17.96
C MET A 239 -8.24 9.61 -17.64
N LEU A 240 -8.35 9.16 -16.40
CA LEU A 240 -7.90 7.84 -15.98
C LEU A 240 -8.72 6.71 -16.65
N ARG A 241 -10.06 6.86 -16.75
CA ARG A 241 -10.92 5.89 -17.42
C ARG A 241 -10.56 5.65 -18.89
N GLU A 242 -10.18 6.69 -19.60
CA GLU A 242 -9.82 6.60 -21.03
C GLU A 242 -8.51 5.85 -21.23
N ARG A 243 -7.66 5.81 -20.21
CA ARG A 243 -6.29 5.25 -20.28
C ARG A 243 -6.15 3.84 -19.69
N ILE A 244 -7.08 3.39 -18.87
CA ILE A 244 -7.06 2.03 -18.27
C ILE A 244 -7.61 0.97 -19.24
N LYS A 245 -7.71 1.22 -20.50
CA LYS A 245 -8.27 0.26 -21.49
C LYS A 245 -7.34 -0.90 -21.75
#